data_b27fb2f95cd35bc8cbd8cb5a216a4b04
#
_entry.id   b27fb2f95cd35bc8cbd8cb5a216a4b04
#
_cell.length_a   1.000
_cell.length_b   1.000
_cell.length_c   1.000
_cell.angle_alpha   90.00
_cell.angle_beta   90.00
_cell.angle_gamma   90.00
#
_symmetry.space_group_name_H-M   'P 1'
#
loop_
_entity.id
_entity.type
_entity.pdbx_description
1 polymer ?
#
loop_
_entity_poly.entity_id
_entity_poly.type
_entity_poly.pdbx_seq_one_letter_code
_entity_poly.pdbx_strand_id
1 'polypeptide(L)'
;PAATFIKAYIRNYARIFKLDEKPLLAILRRDYEESVKGQLIPREFLYPQLKKKTLWSPIHLVFLSVMIVFAVFFSYALWQWFQLNRPPALILISPEEDAEVASRIIFKGNTKANAILTINSTPVALREDGSFETELYLPQEGINTVTIKASDKNGKSTVLQRNVQVKF
;
A
#
# COMPACT_ATOMS: atom_id res chain seq x y z
N PRO A 1 -57.15 23.37 0.91
CA PRO A 1 -58.27 24.18 0.41
C PRO A 1 -57.82 24.98 -0.80
N ALA A 2 -58.75 25.20 -1.76
CA ALA A 2 -58.40 25.92 -2.97
C ALA A 2 -58.07 27.38 -2.66
N ALA A 3 -57.10 27.90 -3.36
CA ALA A 3 -56.56 29.28 -3.18
C ALA A 3 -57.71 30.31 -3.25
N THR A 4 -58.71 30.10 -4.07
CA THR A 4 -59.85 30.95 -4.26
C THR A 4 -60.67 31.12 -2.97
N PHE A 5 -60.88 30.05 -2.20
CA PHE A 5 -61.58 30.15 -0.93
C PHE A 5 -60.80 30.94 0.11
N ILE A 6 -59.50 30.74 0.21
CA ILE A 6 -58.68 31.43 1.17
C ILE A 6 -58.64 32.94 0.84
N LYS A 7 -58.51 33.31 -0.43
CA LYS A 7 -58.56 34.72 -0.90
C LYS A 7 -59.94 35.32 -0.57
N ALA A 8 -61.04 34.58 -0.76
CA ALA A 8 -62.41 35.02 -0.42
C ALA A 8 -62.58 35.24 1.09
N TYR A 9 -62.05 34.34 1.93
CA TYR A 9 -62.07 34.53 3.38
C TYR A 9 -61.32 35.75 3.82
N ILE A 10 -60.11 35.97 3.30
CA ILE A 10 -59.29 37.17 3.61
C ILE A 10 -60.08 38.46 3.26
N ARG A 11 -60.71 38.54 2.09
CA ARG A 11 -61.53 39.66 1.67
C ARG A 11 -62.71 39.91 2.60
N ASN A 12 -63.46 38.83 2.98
CA ASN A 12 -64.57 38.94 3.89
C ASN A 12 -64.18 39.45 5.26
N TYR A 13 -63.10 38.89 5.84
CA TYR A 13 -62.61 39.33 7.15
C TYR A 13 -62.08 40.79 7.06
N ALA A 14 -61.33 41.14 6.01
CA ALA A 14 -60.89 42.53 5.79
C ALA A 14 -62.07 43.49 5.80
N ARG A 15 -63.18 43.16 5.14
CA ARG A 15 -64.40 43.98 5.09
C ARG A 15 -65.08 44.08 6.47
N ILE A 16 -65.21 43.01 7.20
CA ILE A 16 -65.81 43.00 8.54
C ILE A 16 -65.03 43.89 9.50
N PHE A 17 -63.68 43.82 9.48
CA PHE A 17 -62.80 44.53 10.37
C PHE A 17 -62.38 45.92 9.83
N LYS A 18 -62.96 46.34 8.67
CA LYS A 18 -62.61 47.61 7.99
C LYS A 18 -61.13 47.78 7.73
N LEU A 19 -60.44 46.68 7.40
CA LEU A 19 -59.02 46.63 7.01
C LEU A 19 -58.89 46.72 5.48
N ASP A 20 -57.74 47.21 5.00
CA ASP A 20 -57.43 47.15 3.57
C ASP A 20 -57.10 45.73 3.16
N GLU A 21 -57.76 45.23 2.12
CA GLU A 21 -57.56 43.88 1.60
C GLU A 21 -56.21 43.70 0.85
N LYS A 22 -55.69 44.78 0.26
CA LYS A 22 -54.48 44.72 -0.57
C LYS A 22 -53.23 44.25 0.18
N PRO A 23 -52.87 44.84 1.36
CA PRO A 23 -51.71 44.39 2.11
C PRO A 23 -51.87 42.96 2.62
N LEU A 24 -53.04 42.52 2.99
CA LEU A 24 -53.30 41.16 3.45
C LEU A 24 -53.12 40.13 2.35
N LEU A 25 -53.61 40.40 1.14
CA LEU A 25 -53.36 39.58 -0.03
C LEU A 25 -51.90 39.60 -0.49
N ALA A 26 -51.17 40.71 -0.28
CA ALA A 26 -49.78 40.82 -0.58
C ALA A 26 -48.95 39.90 0.34
N ILE A 27 -49.25 39.85 1.64
CA ILE A 27 -48.60 38.92 2.59
C ILE A 27 -48.85 37.50 2.18
N LEU A 28 -50.11 37.12 1.82
CA LEU A 28 -50.42 35.78 1.35
C LEU A 28 -49.57 35.39 0.12
N ARG A 29 -49.43 36.26 -0.86
CA ARG A 29 -48.62 36.03 -2.07
C ARG A 29 -47.10 35.96 -1.80
N ARG A 30 -46.64 36.61 -0.74
CA ARG A 30 -45.24 36.54 -0.34
C ARG A 30 -44.87 35.15 0.16
N ASP A 31 -45.75 34.56 0.98
CA ASP A 31 -45.41 33.33 1.68
C ASP A 31 -45.93 32.05 0.96
N TYR A 32 -46.93 32.22 0.10
CA TYR A 32 -47.61 31.13 -0.63
C TYR A 32 -47.64 31.40 -2.13
N GLU A 33 -47.54 30.31 -2.90
CA GLU A 33 -47.73 30.32 -4.35
C GLU A 33 -48.88 29.38 -4.75
N GLU A 34 -49.60 29.77 -5.79
CA GLU A 34 -50.76 28.95 -6.26
C GLU A 34 -50.23 27.90 -7.23
N SER A 35 -50.49 26.62 -6.87
CA SER A 35 -50.19 25.51 -7.73
C SER A 35 -51.08 25.45 -8.96
N VAL A 36 -50.66 24.75 -10.02
CA VAL A 36 -51.46 24.49 -11.22
C VAL A 36 -52.81 23.83 -10.89
N LYS A 37 -52.92 23.15 -9.74
CA LYS A 37 -54.17 22.56 -9.24
C LYS A 37 -55.01 23.54 -8.37
N GLY A 38 -54.67 24.79 -8.32
CA GLY A 38 -55.38 25.83 -7.54
C GLY A 38 -55.21 25.72 -6.03
N GLN A 39 -54.19 25.01 -5.53
CA GLN A 39 -53.88 24.90 -4.11
C GLN A 39 -52.75 25.89 -3.74
N LEU A 40 -52.85 26.44 -2.53
CA LEU A 40 -51.75 27.27 -1.98
C LEU A 40 -50.68 26.37 -1.41
N ILE A 41 -49.46 26.54 -1.94
CA ILE A 41 -48.28 25.81 -1.50
C ILE A 41 -47.32 26.85 -0.90
N PRO A 42 -46.78 26.64 0.32
CA PRO A 42 -45.75 27.46 0.86
C PRO A 42 -44.51 27.50 -0.06
N ARG A 43 -43.96 28.66 -0.31
CA ARG A 43 -42.78 28.80 -1.21
C ARG A 43 -41.58 27.98 -0.78
N GLU A 44 -41.44 27.68 0.50
CA GLU A 44 -40.38 26.82 1.02
C GLU A 44 -40.40 25.42 0.40
N PHE A 45 -41.55 24.90 0.01
CA PHE A 45 -41.67 23.58 -0.64
C PHE A 45 -41.42 23.60 -2.14
N LEU A 46 -41.53 24.78 -2.77
CA LEU A 46 -41.27 24.95 -4.21
C LEU A 46 -39.80 25.03 -4.53
N TYR A 47 -39.00 25.53 -3.61
CA TYR A 47 -37.54 25.61 -3.73
C TYR A 47 -36.92 24.56 -2.81
N PRO A 48 -36.72 23.30 -3.28
CA PRO A 48 -36.00 22.33 -2.49
C PRO A 48 -34.63 22.93 -2.15
N GLN A 49 -34.36 23.11 -0.86
CA GLN A 49 -33.04 23.48 -0.37
C GLN A 49 -32.06 22.49 -0.98
N LEU A 50 -31.28 22.95 -1.95
CA LEU A 50 -30.19 22.16 -2.49
C LEU A 50 -29.29 21.80 -1.32
N LYS A 51 -29.49 20.61 -0.75
CA LYS A 51 -28.57 20.05 0.24
C LYS A 51 -27.21 20.08 -0.44
N LYS A 52 -26.30 20.94 0.04
CA LYS A 52 -24.91 20.95 -0.40
C LYS A 52 -24.46 19.50 -0.30
N LYS A 53 -24.25 18.84 -1.45
CA LYS A 53 -23.66 17.50 -1.48
C LYS A 53 -22.29 17.66 -0.87
N THR A 54 -22.14 17.29 0.39
CA THR A 54 -20.84 17.16 1.03
C THR A 54 -20.15 16.08 0.25
N LEU A 55 -19.11 16.43 -0.53
CA LEU A 55 -18.34 15.49 -1.37
C LEU A 55 -17.75 14.36 -0.54
N TRP A 56 -17.62 14.58 0.76
CA TRP A 56 -17.08 13.62 1.71
C TRP A 56 -18.20 13.18 2.68
N SER A 57 -18.92 12.16 2.33
CA SER A 57 -19.80 11.48 3.27
C SER A 57 -18.95 10.76 4.33
N PRO A 58 -19.34 10.74 5.62
CA PRO A 58 -18.61 10.02 6.67
C PRO A 58 -18.33 8.55 6.32
N ILE A 59 -19.18 7.94 5.51
CA ILE A 59 -19.00 6.57 5.05
C ILE A 59 -17.73 6.41 4.16
N HIS A 60 -17.40 7.43 3.35
CA HIS A 60 -16.18 7.41 2.53
C HIS A 60 -14.92 7.53 3.39
N LEU A 61 -14.98 8.29 4.51
CA LEU A 61 -13.87 8.37 5.46
C LEU A 61 -13.62 7.04 6.16
N VAL A 62 -14.68 6.35 6.56
CA VAL A 62 -14.57 5.00 7.15
C VAL A 62 -13.98 4.02 6.13
N PHE A 63 -14.47 4.05 4.88
CA PHE A 63 -13.94 3.17 3.84
C PHE A 63 -12.46 3.46 3.54
N LEU A 64 -12.08 4.74 3.48
CA LEU A 64 -10.69 5.16 3.29
C LEU A 64 -9.79 4.69 4.45
N SER A 65 -10.25 4.81 5.70
CA SER A 65 -9.47 4.36 6.86
C SER A 65 -9.24 2.84 6.85
N VAL A 66 -10.25 2.06 6.53
CA VAL A 66 -10.12 0.61 6.37
C VAL A 66 -9.14 0.28 5.26
N MET A 67 -9.24 0.96 4.12
CA MET A 67 -8.33 0.74 3.00
C MET A 67 -6.87 1.06 3.34
N ILE A 68 -6.62 2.11 4.13
CA ILE A 68 -5.28 2.45 4.62
C ILE A 68 -4.73 1.34 5.53
N VAL A 69 -5.53 0.83 6.47
CA VAL A 69 -5.11 -0.26 7.35
C VAL A 69 -4.74 -1.51 6.55
N PHE A 70 -5.56 -1.88 5.56
CA PHE A 70 -5.24 -2.98 4.65
C PHE A 70 -3.96 -2.74 3.85
N ALA A 71 -3.76 -1.52 3.34
CA ALA A 71 -2.56 -1.18 2.58
C ALA A 71 -1.29 -1.30 3.44
N VAL A 72 -1.32 -0.85 4.69
CA VAL A 72 -0.21 -0.99 5.64
C VAL A 72 0.07 -2.47 5.94
N PHE A 73 -0.98 -3.25 6.20
CA PHE A 73 -0.85 -4.69 6.46
C PHE A 73 -0.25 -5.43 5.26
N PHE A 74 -0.75 -5.18 4.06
CA PHE A 74 -0.22 -5.79 2.84
C PHE A 74 1.22 -5.37 2.55
N SER A 75 1.54 -4.09 2.75
CA SER A 75 2.91 -3.58 2.60
C SER A 75 3.87 -4.28 3.54
N TYR A 76 3.48 -4.46 4.80
CA TYR A 76 4.27 -5.20 5.79
C TYR A 76 4.44 -6.68 5.41
N ALA A 77 3.36 -7.35 5.00
CA ALA A 77 3.39 -8.74 4.57
C ALA A 77 4.30 -8.96 3.34
N LEU A 78 4.21 -8.06 2.36
CA LEU A 78 5.09 -8.07 1.18
C LEU A 78 6.55 -7.86 1.58
N TRP A 79 6.84 -6.89 2.44
CA TRP A 79 8.20 -6.63 2.92
C TRP A 79 8.77 -7.86 3.63
N GLN A 80 8.00 -8.49 4.51
CA GLN A 80 8.39 -9.72 5.19
C GLN A 80 8.61 -10.88 4.22
N TRP A 81 7.73 -11.01 3.21
CA TRP A 81 7.90 -11.99 2.14
C TRP A 81 9.21 -11.81 1.37
N PHE A 82 9.55 -10.58 1.01
CA PHE A 82 10.82 -10.28 0.33
C PHE A 82 12.03 -10.58 1.21
N GLN A 83 11.98 -10.30 2.50
CA GLN A 83 13.06 -10.63 3.44
C GLN A 83 13.31 -12.13 3.55
N LEU A 84 12.25 -12.92 3.68
CA LEU A 84 12.31 -14.39 3.74
C LEU A 84 12.80 -15.01 2.43
N ASN A 85 12.58 -14.31 1.33
CA ASN A 85 12.87 -14.79 -0.01
C ASN A 85 14.24 -14.36 -0.55
N ARG A 86 15.06 -13.68 0.24
CA ARG A 86 16.41 -13.31 -0.20
C ARG A 86 17.33 -14.52 -0.18
N PRO A 87 18.16 -14.72 -1.23
CA PRO A 87 19.19 -15.75 -1.20
C PRO A 87 20.20 -15.49 -0.07
N PRO A 88 20.88 -16.52 0.46
CA PRO A 88 21.86 -16.32 1.51
C PRO A 88 22.99 -15.41 1.03
N ALA A 89 23.37 -14.43 1.85
CA ALA A 89 24.54 -13.62 1.58
C ALA A 89 25.79 -14.50 1.66
N LEU A 90 26.70 -14.37 0.71
CA LEU A 90 27.99 -15.05 0.69
C LEU A 90 29.10 -14.01 0.59
N ILE A 91 29.93 -13.94 1.60
CA ILE A 91 31.07 -13.03 1.67
C ILE A 91 32.34 -13.90 1.74
N LEU A 92 33.20 -13.78 0.75
CA LEU A 92 34.51 -14.42 0.75
C LEU A 92 35.56 -13.42 1.25
N ILE A 93 36.30 -13.80 2.28
CA ILE A 93 37.37 -13.00 2.90
C ILE A 93 38.70 -13.33 2.28
N SER A 94 38.96 -14.62 2.04
CA SER A 94 40.19 -15.10 1.44
C SER A 94 39.88 -16.30 0.53
N PRO A 95 40.57 -16.41 -0.64
CA PRO A 95 41.53 -15.50 -1.21
C PRO A 95 40.88 -14.25 -1.85
N GLU A 96 41.71 -13.22 -2.06
CA GLU A 96 41.34 -12.07 -2.90
C GLU A 96 41.28 -12.48 -4.39
N GLU A 97 40.67 -11.63 -5.21
CA GLU A 97 40.56 -11.85 -6.65
C GLU A 97 41.98 -11.84 -7.26
N ASP A 98 42.25 -12.78 -8.17
CA ASP A 98 43.53 -12.96 -8.88
C ASP A 98 44.77 -13.10 -7.95
N ALA A 99 44.55 -13.56 -6.71
CA ALA A 99 45.64 -13.78 -5.78
C ALA A 99 46.56 -14.90 -6.29
N GLU A 100 47.88 -14.67 -6.17
CA GLU A 100 48.90 -15.71 -6.37
C GLU A 100 48.93 -16.64 -5.15
N VAL A 101 48.73 -17.90 -5.38
CA VAL A 101 48.56 -18.86 -4.32
C VAL A 101 49.33 -20.17 -4.61
N ALA A 102 49.71 -20.87 -3.55
CA ALA A 102 50.28 -22.19 -3.69
C ALA A 102 49.18 -23.21 -4.06
N SER A 103 49.56 -24.43 -4.44
CA SER A 103 48.66 -25.53 -4.78
C SER A 103 47.62 -25.89 -3.67
N ARG A 104 47.93 -25.52 -2.42
CA ARG A 104 47.04 -25.64 -1.27
C ARG A 104 46.65 -24.25 -0.78
N ILE A 105 45.37 -24.00 -0.78
CA ILE A 105 44.85 -22.68 -0.43
C ILE A 105 43.68 -22.79 0.56
N ILE A 106 43.65 -21.90 1.52
CA ILE A 106 42.59 -21.80 2.52
C ILE A 106 41.56 -20.77 2.06
N PHE A 107 40.33 -21.27 1.88
CA PHE A 107 39.14 -20.43 1.64
C PHE A 107 38.49 -20.08 2.97
N LYS A 108 38.36 -18.78 3.25
CA LYS A 108 37.69 -18.24 4.43
C LYS A 108 36.60 -17.28 4.03
N GLY A 109 35.46 -17.39 4.69
CA GLY A 109 34.35 -16.51 4.42
C GLY A 109 33.23 -16.66 5.44
N ASN A 110 32.15 -15.97 5.17
CA ASN A 110 30.95 -15.99 5.99
C ASN A 110 29.71 -16.10 5.11
N THR A 111 28.74 -16.87 5.57
CA THR A 111 27.42 -16.97 4.97
C THR A 111 26.38 -17.13 6.07
N LYS A 112 25.10 -17.26 5.71
CA LYS A 112 24.04 -17.52 6.69
C LYS A 112 24.24 -18.88 7.37
N ALA A 113 24.17 -18.93 8.70
CA ALA A 113 24.43 -20.13 9.49
C ALA A 113 23.66 -21.42 9.04
N ASN A 114 22.47 -21.22 8.48
CA ASN A 114 21.62 -22.32 8.01
C ASN A 114 21.75 -22.61 6.51
N ALA A 115 22.75 -22.05 5.83
CA ALA A 115 22.98 -22.28 4.42
C ALA A 115 23.76 -23.59 4.19
N ILE A 116 23.58 -24.16 3.02
CA ILE A 116 24.39 -25.27 2.53
C ILE A 116 25.46 -24.66 1.63
N LEU A 117 26.73 -24.79 2.04
CA LEU A 117 27.88 -24.29 1.30
C LEU A 117 28.54 -25.38 0.48
N THR A 118 28.85 -25.12 -0.77
CA THR A 118 29.65 -25.98 -1.62
C THR A 118 30.75 -25.18 -2.31
N ILE A 119 31.94 -25.76 -2.40
CA ILE A 119 33.07 -25.24 -3.18
C ILE A 119 33.43 -26.28 -4.23
N ASN A 120 33.41 -25.89 -5.51
CA ASN A 120 33.58 -26.82 -6.63
C ASN A 120 32.74 -28.11 -6.47
N SER A 121 31.45 -27.92 -6.06
CA SER A 121 30.49 -28.99 -5.79
C SER A 121 30.79 -29.86 -4.54
N THR A 122 31.86 -29.63 -3.82
CA THR A 122 32.19 -30.30 -2.58
C THR A 122 31.55 -29.57 -1.40
N PRO A 123 30.75 -30.28 -0.57
CA PRO A 123 30.11 -29.65 0.59
C PRO A 123 31.15 -29.25 1.65
N VAL A 124 30.97 -28.06 2.21
CA VAL A 124 31.82 -27.47 3.25
C VAL A 124 31.00 -27.24 4.51
N ALA A 125 31.54 -27.64 5.66
CA ALA A 125 30.88 -27.43 6.94
C ALA A 125 30.96 -25.95 7.35
N LEU A 126 29.83 -25.44 7.84
CA LEU A 126 29.75 -24.09 8.42
C LEU A 126 29.87 -24.22 9.95
N ARG A 127 30.48 -23.21 10.56
CA ARG A 127 30.40 -22.97 12.00
C ARG A 127 29.02 -22.42 12.39
N GLU A 128 28.71 -22.45 13.68
CA GLU A 128 27.43 -21.93 14.19
C GLU A 128 27.17 -20.45 13.87
N ASP A 129 28.22 -19.66 13.72
CA ASP A 129 28.17 -18.24 13.33
C ASP A 129 28.05 -18.02 11.82
N GLY A 130 28.04 -19.10 11.01
CA GLY A 130 27.99 -19.05 9.56
C GLY A 130 29.35 -18.84 8.90
N SER A 131 30.44 -18.77 9.66
CA SER A 131 31.79 -18.72 9.13
C SER A 131 32.22 -20.08 8.63
N PHE A 132 33.09 -20.09 7.62
CA PHE A 132 33.72 -21.29 7.10
C PHE A 132 35.20 -21.09 6.86
N GLU A 133 35.94 -22.14 7.02
CA GLU A 133 37.36 -22.25 6.72
C GLU A 133 37.64 -23.61 6.18
N THR A 134 38.09 -23.70 4.94
CA THR A 134 38.37 -24.97 4.30
C THR A 134 39.59 -24.88 3.42
N GLU A 135 40.39 -25.93 3.40
CA GLU A 135 41.54 -26.08 2.54
C GLU A 135 41.12 -26.74 1.23
N LEU A 136 41.53 -26.16 0.11
CA LEU A 136 41.30 -26.70 -1.23
C LEU A 136 42.64 -26.95 -1.90
N TYR A 137 42.76 -28.13 -2.51
CA TYR A 137 43.90 -28.47 -3.34
C TYR A 137 43.60 -28.19 -4.81
N LEU A 138 44.42 -27.38 -5.45
CA LEU A 138 44.35 -27.04 -6.86
C LEU A 138 45.56 -27.65 -7.59
N PRO A 139 45.34 -28.70 -8.39
CA PRO A 139 46.45 -29.46 -8.99
C PRO A 139 47.00 -28.83 -10.25
N GLN A 140 46.35 -27.80 -10.81
CA GLN A 140 46.75 -27.18 -12.07
C GLN A 140 47.46 -25.84 -11.82
N GLU A 141 48.62 -25.64 -12.44
CA GLU A 141 49.30 -24.37 -12.47
C GLU A 141 48.58 -23.39 -13.40
N GLY A 142 48.60 -22.11 -13.03
CA GLY A 142 47.95 -21.06 -13.79
C GLY A 142 46.62 -20.62 -13.18
N ILE A 143 45.75 -20.02 -14.00
CA ILE A 143 44.50 -19.44 -13.54
C ILE A 143 43.45 -20.57 -13.29
N ASN A 144 43.03 -20.69 -12.07
CA ASN A 144 41.93 -21.59 -11.66
C ASN A 144 40.73 -20.80 -11.20
N THR A 145 39.57 -21.14 -11.75
CA THR A 145 38.28 -20.55 -11.32
C THR A 145 37.61 -21.48 -10.31
N VAL A 146 37.45 -21.00 -9.07
CA VAL A 146 36.76 -21.72 -8.01
C VAL A 146 35.36 -21.18 -7.87
N THR A 147 34.38 -22.07 -7.94
CA THR A 147 32.95 -21.74 -7.80
C THR A 147 32.50 -22.06 -6.38
N ILE A 148 32.04 -21.05 -5.68
CA ILE A 148 31.52 -21.14 -4.32
C ILE A 148 30.03 -20.88 -4.39
N LYS A 149 29.23 -21.81 -3.90
CA LYS A 149 27.76 -21.72 -3.92
C LYS A 149 27.22 -21.89 -2.51
N ALA A 150 26.47 -20.89 -2.04
CA ALA A 150 25.69 -20.96 -0.83
C ALA A 150 24.20 -21.10 -1.19
N SER A 151 23.53 -22.13 -0.69
CA SER A 151 22.12 -22.39 -0.93
C SER A 151 21.32 -22.47 0.35
N ASP A 152 20.09 -21.99 0.33
CA ASP A 152 19.14 -22.10 1.42
C ASP A 152 18.29 -23.39 1.25
N LYS A 153 17.62 -23.81 2.33
CA LYS A 153 16.67 -24.94 2.34
C LYS A 153 15.57 -24.81 1.29
N ASN A 154 15.25 -23.60 0.87
CA ASN A 154 14.24 -23.30 -0.15
C ASN A 154 14.79 -23.37 -1.60
N GLY A 155 16.03 -23.84 -1.80
CA GLY A 155 16.65 -23.97 -3.11
C GLY A 155 17.21 -22.66 -3.69
N LYS A 156 17.12 -21.54 -2.99
CA LYS A 156 17.73 -20.27 -3.41
C LYS A 156 19.21 -20.31 -3.16
N SER A 157 20.00 -19.85 -4.13
CA SER A 157 21.45 -19.90 -4.04
C SER A 157 22.10 -18.61 -4.50
N THR A 158 23.20 -18.28 -3.85
CA THR A 158 24.17 -17.27 -4.29
C THR A 158 25.41 -18.01 -4.77
N VAL A 159 25.86 -17.66 -5.96
CA VAL A 159 27.06 -18.22 -6.57
C VAL A 159 28.09 -17.13 -6.69
N LEU A 160 29.28 -17.40 -6.20
CA LEU A 160 30.46 -16.53 -6.32
C LEU A 160 31.54 -17.33 -7.05
N GLN A 161 32.13 -16.73 -8.07
CA GLN A 161 33.30 -17.28 -8.75
C GLN A 161 34.51 -16.48 -8.33
N ARG A 162 35.62 -17.18 -8.04
CA ARG A 162 36.90 -16.58 -7.65
C ARG A 162 38.00 -17.15 -8.51
N ASN A 163 38.73 -16.26 -9.20
CA ASN A 163 39.89 -16.63 -9.94
C ASN A 163 41.13 -16.54 -9.01
N VAL A 164 41.95 -17.54 -9.06
CA VAL A 164 43.24 -17.60 -8.33
C VAL A 164 44.34 -18.09 -9.25
N GLN A 165 45.51 -17.50 -9.13
CA GLN A 165 46.67 -17.91 -9.92
C GLN A 165 47.56 -18.83 -9.08
N VAL A 166 47.60 -20.11 -9.48
CA VAL A 166 48.43 -21.12 -8.79
C VAL A 166 49.81 -21.12 -9.37
N LYS A 167 50.81 -21.00 -8.50
CA LYS A 167 52.23 -21.13 -8.81
C LYS A 167 52.84 -22.22 -7.93
N PHE A 168 53.63 -23.09 -8.52
CA PHE A 168 54.40 -24.13 -7.83
C PHE A 168 55.80 -23.68 -7.51
#